data_1431a56c911dbc9ae11f3bee246ea942
#
_entry.id   1431a56c911dbc9ae11f3bee246ea942
#
_cell.length_a   1.000
_cell.length_b   1.000
_cell.length_c   1.000
_cell.angle_alpha   90.00
_cell.angle_beta   90.00
_cell.angle_gamma   90.00
#
_symmetry.space_group_name_H-M   'P 1'
#
loop_
_entity.id
_entity.type
_entity.pdbx_description
1 polymer ?
#
loop_
_entity_poly.entity_id
_entity_poly.type
_entity_poly.pdbx_seq_one_letter_code
_entity_poly.pdbx_strand_id
1 'polypeptide(L)'
;LVGSEMCIRDRNIVVTNGSITPFYLLAQTWKGAKSAIAVPSFAEYEDACRLHGHEVSFFPTSCDLSGLSLEGQDFCWICNPNNPDGRLIRRAELLALIEANRQTVFIIDQAYVAFTTERLLEPSDVCNHPNLILIQSISKAHNIPGLRIGYLIASPDKVEQINRYIIPWSVNAIAVEAGKYILTHPEQYI
;
A
#
# COMPACT_ATOMS: atom_id res chain seq x y z
N LEU A 1 11.20 -7.95 -11.15
CA LEU A 1 10.99 -8.83 -9.98
C LEU A 1 11.66 -10.18 -10.23
N VAL A 2 12.98 -10.20 -10.26
CA VAL A 2 13.76 -11.44 -10.41
C VAL A 2 14.57 -11.59 -9.14
N GLY A 3 13.94 -12.18 -8.14
CA GLY A 3 14.63 -12.76 -7.00
C GLY A 3 14.51 -14.27 -7.08
N SER A 4 15.54 -14.97 -6.71
CA SER A 4 15.68 -16.42 -6.79
C SER A 4 14.61 -17.21 -6.01
N GLU A 5 13.71 -16.54 -5.34
CA GLU A 5 12.62 -17.12 -4.57
C GLU A 5 11.35 -16.32 -4.85
N MET A 6 10.64 -16.69 -5.89
CA MET A 6 9.39 -16.04 -6.27
C MET A 6 8.27 -16.39 -5.27
N CYS A 7 8.33 -15.82 -4.08
CA CYS A 7 7.21 -15.87 -3.17
C CYS A 7 6.06 -14.96 -3.65
N ILE A 8 6.38 -13.88 -4.39
CA ILE A 8 5.40 -13.00 -5.03
C ILE A 8 5.11 -13.50 -6.45
N ARG A 9 3.82 -13.74 -6.74
CA ARG A 9 3.29 -14.20 -8.03
C ARG A 9 2.09 -13.34 -8.41
N ASP A 10 1.54 -13.54 -9.61
CA ASP A 10 0.34 -12.85 -10.11
C ASP A 10 -0.80 -12.83 -9.09
N ARG A 11 -0.98 -13.92 -8.35
CA ARG A 11 -1.99 -14.04 -7.29
C ARG A 11 -1.76 -13.14 -6.07
N ASN A 12 -0.63 -12.45 -6.00
CA ASN A 12 -0.28 -11.52 -4.93
C ASN A 12 -0.45 -10.06 -5.34
N ILE A 13 -0.68 -9.78 -6.62
CA ILE A 13 -0.60 -8.43 -7.19
C ILE A 13 -1.94 -8.04 -7.81
N VAL A 14 -2.38 -6.83 -7.49
CA VAL A 14 -3.53 -6.19 -8.15
C VAL A 14 -3.06 -4.90 -8.79
N VAL A 15 -3.10 -4.83 -10.11
CA VAL A 15 -2.80 -3.61 -10.88
C VAL A 15 -4.03 -2.73 -10.92
N THR A 16 -3.85 -1.43 -10.72
CA THR A 16 -4.97 -0.49 -10.55
C THR A 16 -4.77 0.82 -11.32
N ASN A 17 -5.86 1.56 -11.49
CA ASN A 17 -5.87 2.87 -12.12
C ASN A 17 -5.30 3.95 -11.17
N GLY A 18 -3.97 3.95 -11.02
CA GLY A 18 -3.22 4.71 -10.02
C GLY A 18 -3.26 4.08 -8.63
N SER A 19 -2.37 4.54 -7.74
CA SER A 19 -2.27 4.04 -6.36
C SER A 19 -3.40 4.49 -5.44
N ILE A 20 -4.28 5.40 -5.87
CA ILE A 20 -5.45 5.83 -5.10
C ILE A 20 -6.58 4.79 -5.14
N THR A 21 -6.76 4.10 -6.27
CA THR A 21 -7.80 3.09 -6.43
C THR A 21 -7.73 1.99 -5.35
N PRO A 22 -6.55 1.47 -4.96
CA PRO A 22 -6.42 0.55 -3.85
C PRO A 22 -7.07 1.00 -2.55
N PHE A 23 -7.02 2.29 -2.18
CA PHE A 23 -7.59 2.76 -0.92
C PHE A 23 -9.09 2.51 -0.87
N TYR A 24 -9.79 2.89 -1.94
CA TYR A 24 -11.23 2.67 -2.06
C TYR A 24 -11.60 1.19 -2.19
N LEU A 25 -10.82 0.40 -2.94
CA LEU A 25 -11.04 -1.05 -3.03
C LEU A 25 -10.87 -1.75 -1.69
N LEU A 26 -9.85 -1.39 -0.91
CA LEU A 26 -9.60 -1.96 0.41
C LEU A 26 -10.71 -1.60 1.39
N ALA A 27 -11.07 -0.32 1.45
CA ALA A 27 -12.16 0.15 2.30
C ALA A 27 -13.51 -0.48 1.91
N GLN A 28 -13.78 -0.64 0.61
CA GLN A 28 -14.99 -1.29 0.10
C GLN A 28 -15.02 -2.78 0.42
N THR A 29 -13.88 -3.47 0.29
CA THR A 29 -13.78 -4.92 0.52
C THR A 29 -14.11 -5.26 1.96
N TRP A 30 -13.67 -4.45 2.91
CA TRP A 30 -13.90 -4.64 4.34
C TRP A 30 -14.74 -3.50 4.95
N LYS A 31 -15.84 -3.15 4.30
CA LYS A 31 -16.75 -2.09 4.75
C LYS A 31 -17.16 -2.26 6.21
N GLY A 32 -17.25 -1.15 6.92
CA GLY A 32 -17.66 -1.12 8.32
C GLY A 32 -16.57 -1.53 9.32
N ALA A 33 -15.32 -1.73 8.86
CA ALA A 33 -14.20 -2.09 9.70
C ALA A 33 -13.72 -0.92 10.58
N LYS A 34 -12.86 -1.21 11.56
CA LYS A 34 -12.19 -0.20 12.39
C LYS A 34 -10.81 0.09 11.83
N SER A 35 -10.55 1.36 11.52
CA SER A 35 -9.33 1.81 10.86
C SER A 35 -8.59 2.86 11.66
N ALA A 36 -7.34 2.58 12.05
CA ALA A 36 -6.42 3.56 12.60
C ALA A 36 -5.59 4.17 11.48
N ILE A 37 -5.56 5.50 11.39
CA ILE A 37 -4.85 6.24 10.34
C ILE A 37 -3.77 7.12 10.97
N ALA A 38 -2.53 6.99 10.47
CA ALA A 38 -1.44 7.89 10.84
C ALA A 38 -1.67 9.30 10.30
N VAL A 39 -1.55 10.34 11.13
CA VAL A 39 -1.75 11.74 10.74
C VAL A 39 -0.61 12.65 11.22
N PRO A 40 -0.28 13.71 10.46
CA PRO A 40 -0.85 14.08 9.16
C PRO A 40 -0.47 13.09 8.06
N SER A 41 -1.39 12.81 7.15
CA SER A 41 -1.13 11.97 5.98
C SER A 41 -2.06 12.36 4.82
N PHE A 42 -2.02 11.59 3.74
CA PHE A 42 -2.85 11.81 2.57
C PHE A 42 -4.34 11.60 2.92
N ALA A 43 -5.18 12.62 2.67
CA ALA A 43 -6.57 12.64 3.11
C ALA A 43 -7.45 11.50 2.55
N GLU A 44 -7.07 10.97 1.39
CA GLU A 44 -7.85 9.91 0.72
C GLU A 44 -7.97 8.60 1.51
N TYR A 45 -7.09 8.36 2.50
CA TYR A 45 -7.26 7.20 3.38
C TYR A 45 -8.51 7.36 4.24
N GLU A 46 -8.68 8.54 4.85
CA GLU A 46 -9.86 8.87 5.64
C GLU A 46 -11.11 8.90 4.78
N ASP A 47 -11.06 9.54 3.60
CA ASP A 47 -12.19 9.66 2.70
C ASP A 47 -12.68 8.30 2.23
N ALA A 48 -11.76 7.40 1.83
CA ALA A 48 -12.10 6.04 1.44
C ALA A 48 -12.73 5.24 2.60
N CYS A 49 -12.14 5.33 3.79
CA CYS A 49 -12.64 4.66 4.99
C CYS A 49 -14.04 5.15 5.35
N ARG A 50 -14.26 6.46 5.42
CA ARG A 50 -15.57 7.04 5.78
C ARG A 50 -16.64 6.74 4.74
N LEU A 51 -16.28 6.80 3.43
CA LEU A 51 -17.22 6.47 2.35
C LEU A 51 -17.75 5.05 2.48
N HIS A 52 -16.96 4.13 2.98
CA HIS A 52 -17.35 2.72 3.15
C HIS A 52 -17.72 2.34 4.60
N GLY A 53 -17.98 3.36 5.43
CA GLY A 53 -18.55 3.19 6.77
C GLY A 53 -17.59 2.67 7.81
N HIS A 54 -16.27 2.84 7.62
CA HIS A 54 -15.31 2.48 8.65
C HIS A 54 -15.44 3.39 9.87
N GLU A 55 -15.24 2.82 11.06
CA GLU A 55 -14.96 3.57 12.27
C GLU A 55 -13.50 4.00 12.25
N VAL A 56 -13.25 5.33 12.09
CA VAL A 56 -11.92 5.88 11.91
C VAL A 56 -11.38 6.45 13.21
N SER A 57 -10.17 6.04 13.59
CA SER A 57 -9.36 6.61 14.65
C SER A 57 -8.03 7.14 14.10
N PHE A 58 -7.38 8.05 14.82
CA PHE A 58 -6.14 8.67 14.36
C PHE A 58 -5.04 8.53 15.39
N PHE A 59 -3.81 8.42 14.91
CA PHE A 59 -2.61 8.52 15.72
C PHE A 59 -1.54 9.38 15.03
N PRO A 60 -0.71 10.12 15.79
CA PRO A 60 0.30 11.00 15.19
C PRO A 60 1.38 10.20 14.46
N THR A 61 1.79 10.64 13.25
CA THR A 61 2.97 10.09 12.56
C THR A 61 4.26 10.22 13.36
N SER A 62 4.27 11.11 14.36
CA SER A 62 5.40 11.37 15.26
C SER A 62 5.41 10.49 16.51
N CYS A 63 4.42 9.62 16.71
CA CYS A 63 4.39 8.77 17.89
C CYS A 63 5.51 7.72 17.86
N ASP A 64 5.87 7.26 19.05
CA ASP A 64 6.72 6.08 19.19
C ASP A 64 5.88 4.83 18.84
N LEU A 65 6.25 4.17 17.74
CA LEU A 65 5.53 3.00 17.27
C LEU A 65 5.66 1.81 18.23
N SER A 66 6.70 1.75 19.06
CA SER A 66 6.89 0.67 20.02
C SER A 66 5.83 0.66 21.13
N GLY A 67 5.24 1.83 21.41
CA GLY A 67 4.16 1.99 22.38
C GLY A 67 2.76 2.08 21.74
N LEU A 68 2.64 1.97 20.42
CA LEU A 68 1.37 2.12 19.72
C LEU A 68 0.48 0.90 19.94
N SER A 69 -0.64 1.10 20.63
CA SER A 69 -1.68 0.07 20.78
C SER A 69 -2.66 0.15 19.62
N LEU A 70 -2.79 -0.95 18.88
CA LEU A 70 -3.78 -1.14 17.81
C LEU A 70 -4.86 -2.16 18.23
N GLU A 71 -5.06 -2.34 19.52
CA GLU A 71 -6.08 -3.26 20.05
C GLU A 71 -7.47 -2.87 19.53
N GLY A 72 -8.17 -3.84 18.98
CA GLY A 72 -9.51 -3.64 18.41
C GLY A 72 -9.54 -2.90 17.07
N GLN A 73 -8.40 -2.61 16.46
CA GLN A 73 -8.32 -2.07 15.10
C GLN A 73 -8.17 -3.20 14.08
N ASP A 74 -9.01 -3.18 13.04
CA ASP A 74 -8.92 -4.12 11.93
C ASP A 74 -7.83 -3.71 10.94
N PHE A 75 -7.65 -2.40 10.74
CA PHE A 75 -6.69 -1.83 9.79
C PHE A 75 -5.85 -0.72 10.41
N CYS A 76 -4.59 -0.65 9.96
CA CYS A 76 -3.67 0.45 10.24
C CYS A 76 -3.12 1.00 8.92
N TRP A 77 -3.35 2.29 8.67
CA TRP A 77 -2.95 2.98 7.44
C TRP A 77 -1.76 3.89 7.69
N ILE A 78 -0.67 3.66 6.96
CA ILE A 78 0.57 4.43 7.08
C ILE A 78 1.11 4.75 5.69
N CYS A 79 1.45 6.01 5.44
CA CYS A 79 2.21 6.44 4.26
C CYS A 79 3.70 6.45 4.61
N ASN A 80 4.54 5.78 3.82
CA ASN A 80 5.97 5.72 4.09
C ASN A 80 6.82 5.57 2.82
N PRO A 81 7.55 6.61 2.35
CA PRO A 81 7.67 7.96 2.95
C PRO A 81 6.35 8.72 3.01
N ASN A 82 6.15 9.51 4.06
CA ASN A 82 4.87 10.16 4.33
C ASN A 82 4.62 11.39 3.43
N ASN A 83 3.40 11.58 3.03
CA ASN A 83 2.88 12.81 2.45
C ASN A 83 1.91 13.45 3.45
N PRO A 84 2.12 14.71 3.96
CA PRO A 84 2.89 15.75 3.27
C PRO A 84 4.30 16.02 3.80
N ASP A 85 4.69 15.50 4.95
CA ASP A 85 5.86 15.96 5.70
C ASP A 85 7.19 15.26 5.34
N GLY A 86 7.14 14.24 4.45
CA GLY A 86 8.30 13.47 4.03
C GLY A 86 8.90 12.57 5.13
N ARG A 87 8.21 12.42 6.25
CA ARG A 87 8.67 11.57 7.35
C ARG A 87 8.85 10.13 6.88
N LEU A 88 9.91 9.52 7.37
CA LEU A 88 10.25 8.16 7.03
C LEU A 88 10.32 7.31 8.31
N ILE A 89 9.61 6.20 8.29
CA ILE A 89 9.66 5.16 9.33
C ILE A 89 10.60 4.06 8.83
N ARG A 90 11.55 3.65 9.66
CA ARG A 90 12.50 2.62 9.29
C ARG A 90 11.81 1.27 9.12
N ARG A 91 12.31 0.49 8.16
CA ARG A 91 11.77 -0.85 7.88
C ARG A 91 11.68 -1.73 9.13
N ALA A 92 12.71 -1.72 9.97
CA ALA A 92 12.73 -2.54 11.19
C ALA A 92 11.63 -2.14 12.19
N GLU A 93 11.33 -0.86 12.31
CA GLU A 93 10.26 -0.35 13.19
C GLU A 93 8.88 -0.77 12.68
N LEU A 94 8.65 -0.68 11.35
CA LEU A 94 7.39 -1.14 10.75
C LEU A 94 7.22 -2.65 10.90
N LEU A 95 8.26 -3.44 10.66
CA LEU A 95 8.19 -4.89 10.82
C LEU A 95 7.89 -5.29 12.26
N ALA A 96 8.53 -4.65 13.23
CA ALA A 96 8.26 -4.90 14.66
C ALA A 96 6.81 -4.58 15.02
N LEU A 97 6.26 -3.46 14.51
CA LEU A 97 4.86 -3.09 14.73
C LEU A 97 3.89 -4.11 14.08
N ILE A 98 4.17 -4.54 12.85
CA ILE A 98 3.37 -5.53 12.12
C ILE A 98 3.36 -6.88 12.85
N GLU A 99 4.52 -7.32 13.33
CA GLU A 99 4.68 -8.58 14.07
C GLU A 99 3.99 -8.56 15.44
N ALA A 100 4.03 -7.41 16.13
CA ALA A 100 3.36 -7.24 17.39
C ALA A 100 1.82 -7.21 17.29
N ASN A 101 1.27 -6.83 16.12
CA ASN A 101 -0.16 -6.63 15.90
C ASN A 101 -0.71 -7.53 14.78
N ARG A 102 -0.56 -8.84 14.91
CA ARG A 102 -0.89 -9.82 13.85
C ARG A 102 -2.38 -9.86 13.48
N GLN A 103 -3.26 -9.36 14.32
CA GLN A 103 -4.71 -9.30 14.06
C GLN A 103 -5.11 -8.06 13.22
N THR A 104 -4.26 -7.04 13.23
CA THR A 104 -4.47 -5.81 12.45
C THR A 104 -3.83 -5.94 11.08
N VAL A 105 -4.54 -5.57 10.02
CA VAL A 105 -4.00 -5.51 8.66
C VAL A 105 -3.34 -4.15 8.44
N PHE A 106 -2.06 -4.16 8.09
CA PHE A 106 -1.30 -2.96 7.79
C PHE A 106 -1.37 -2.62 6.31
N ILE A 107 -1.79 -1.41 5.99
CA ILE A 107 -1.81 -0.86 4.65
C ILE A 107 -0.70 0.20 4.60
N ILE A 108 0.39 -0.15 3.92
CA ILE A 108 1.56 0.74 3.81
C ILE A 108 1.61 1.30 2.39
N ASP A 109 1.35 2.60 2.28
CA ASP A 109 1.45 3.31 1.01
C ASP A 109 2.89 3.76 0.78
N GLN A 110 3.51 3.21 -0.26
CA GLN A 110 4.87 3.50 -0.70
C GLN A 110 4.87 4.22 -2.06
N ALA A 111 3.91 5.10 -2.31
CA ALA A 111 3.88 5.87 -3.56
C ALA A 111 5.16 6.69 -3.81
N TYR A 112 5.88 7.01 -2.75
CA TYR A 112 7.11 7.80 -2.77
C TYR A 112 8.39 6.99 -2.51
N VAL A 113 8.34 5.66 -2.66
CA VAL A 113 9.51 4.77 -2.43
C VAL A 113 10.76 5.17 -3.23
N ALA A 114 10.61 5.68 -4.44
CA ALA A 114 11.71 6.09 -5.30
C ALA A 114 12.40 7.42 -4.85
N PHE A 115 11.87 8.11 -3.86
CA PHE A 115 12.40 9.40 -3.39
C PHE A 115 13.26 9.27 -2.11
N THR A 116 13.61 8.05 -1.73
CA THR A 116 14.52 7.79 -0.61
C THR A 116 15.56 6.74 -0.99
N THR A 117 16.74 6.85 -0.38
CA THR A 117 17.80 5.83 -0.47
C THR A 117 17.71 4.80 0.66
N GLU A 118 16.83 5.03 1.63
CA GLU A 118 16.60 4.10 2.73
C GLU A 118 15.87 2.84 2.25
N ARG A 119 16.31 1.71 2.80
CA ARG A 119 15.62 0.44 2.51
C ARG A 119 14.28 0.38 3.22
N LEU A 120 13.21 0.38 2.43
CA LEU A 120 11.83 0.25 2.91
C LEU A 120 11.34 -1.19 2.89
N LEU A 121 10.04 -1.39 3.20
CA LEU A 121 9.41 -2.69 3.04
C LEU A 121 9.42 -3.13 1.57
N GLU A 122 9.69 -4.40 1.37
CA GLU A 122 9.81 -5.01 0.05
C GLU A 122 8.65 -5.97 -0.22
N PRO A 123 8.38 -6.32 -1.48
CA PRO A 123 7.37 -7.32 -1.82
C PRO A 123 7.55 -8.65 -1.08
N SER A 124 8.79 -9.06 -0.80
CA SER A 124 9.11 -10.27 -0.04
C SER A 124 8.61 -10.22 1.42
N ASP A 125 8.47 -9.03 2.01
CA ASP A 125 7.94 -8.90 3.37
C ASP A 125 6.49 -9.33 3.46
N VAL A 126 5.70 -9.13 2.38
CA VAL A 126 4.30 -9.58 2.31
C VAL A 126 4.18 -11.11 2.41
N CYS A 127 5.18 -11.85 1.92
CA CYS A 127 5.18 -13.31 2.03
C CYS A 127 5.32 -13.80 3.48
N ASN A 128 6.08 -13.04 4.27
CA ASN A 128 6.35 -13.38 5.67
C ASN A 128 5.30 -12.79 6.63
N HIS A 129 4.58 -11.77 6.19
CA HIS A 129 3.60 -11.05 7.01
C HIS A 129 2.24 -10.99 6.26
N PRO A 130 1.38 -12.02 6.42
CA PRO A 130 0.08 -12.08 5.72
C PRO A 130 -0.86 -10.90 6.07
N ASN A 131 -0.59 -10.22 7.17
CA ASN A 131 -1.31 -9.00 7.59
C ASN A 131 -0.70 -7.71 7.01
N LEU A 132 0.20 -7.78 6.02
CA LEU A 132 0.78 -6.64 5.32
C LEU A 132 0.20 -6.51 3.91
N ILE A 133 -0.19 -5.29 3.55
CA ILE A 133 -0.53 -4.87 2.18
C ILE A 133 0.37 -3.70 1.83
N LEU A 134 1.10 -3.83 0.72
CA LEU A 134 1.91 -2.73 0.17
C LEU A 134 1.18 -2.10 -1.02
N ILE A 135 1.16 -0.78 -1.08
CA ILE A 135 0.64 -0.02 -2.23
C ILE A 135 1.78 0.77 -2.84
N GLN A 136 1.93 0.69 -4.14
CA GLN A 136 2.99 1.37 -4.87
C GLN A 136 2.45 2.11 -6.09
N SER A 137 3.14 3.21 -6.45
CA SER A 137 2.81 4.03 -7.61
C SER A 137 3.97 4.06 -8.58
N ILE A 138 3.72 3.73 -9.83
CA ILE A 138 4.68 3.92 -10.92
C ILE A 138 4.70 5.39 -11.36
N SER A 139 3.57 6.08 -11.22
CA SER A 139 3.37 7.43 -11.77
C SER A 139 4.30 8.49 -11.17
N LYS A 140 4.66 8.36 -9.90
CA LYS A 140 5.45 9.38 -9.18
C LYS A 140 6.92 9.34 -9.59
N ALA A 141 7.53 8.17 -9.53
CA ALA A 141 8.94 7.97 -9.87
C ALA A 141 9.26 8.34 -11.34
N HIS A 142 8.32 8.08 -12.24
CA HIS A 142 8.52 8.24 -13.69
C HIS A 142 7.88 9.51 -14.28
N ASN A 143 7.39 10.40 -13.41
CA ASN A 143 6.77 11.67 -13.81
C ASN A 143 5.64 11.53 -14.86
N ILE A 144 4.82 10.49 -14.72
CA ILE A 144 3.71 10.17 -15.61
C ILE A 144 2.35 10.15 -14.88
N PRO A 145 2.01 11.19 -14.11
CA PRO A 145 0.82 11.18 -13.27
C PRO A 145 -0.48 11.03 -14.07
N GLY A 146 -0.50 11.46 -15.33
CA GLY A 146 -1.66 11.38 -16.21
C GLY A 146 -1.99 9.97 -16.70
N LEU A 147 -1.03 9.03 -16.68
CA LEU A 147 -1.27 7.66 -17.16
C LEU A 147 -2.07 6.79 -16.16
N ARG A 148 -2.09 7.16 -14.89
CA ARG A 148 -2.86 6.48 -13.84
C ARG A 148 -2.51 5.00 -13.72
N ILE A 149 -1.32 4.68 -13.22
CA ILE A 149 -0.90 3.30 -12.96
C ILE A 149 -0.29 3.16 -11.57
N GLY A 150 -0.74 2.15 -10.86
CA GLY A 150 -0.26 1.74 -9.56
C GLY A 150 -0.64 0.29 -9.30
N TYR A 151 -0.25 -0.24 -8.16
CA TYR A 151 -0.58 -1.60 -7.79
C TYR A 151 -0.52 -1.79 -6.28
N LEU A 152 -1.18 -2.83 -5.81
CA LEU A 152 -1.01 -3.34 -4.46
C LEU A 152 -0.45 -4.76 -4.47
N ILE A 153 0.22 -5.12 -3.39
CA ILE A 153 0.75 -6.45 -3.13
C ILE A 153 0.17 -6.91 -1.80
N ALA A 154 -0.43 -8.09 -1.78
CA ALA A 154 -1.04 -8.66 -0.59
C ALA A 154 -0.92 -10.20 -0.60
N SER A 155 -1.32 -10.85 0.49
CA SER A 155 -1.48 -12.30 0.53
C SER A 155 -2.56 -12.75 -0.47
N PRO A 156 -2.46 -13.98 -1.02
CA PRO A 156 -3.39 -14.46 -2.06
C PRO A 156 -4.87 -14.44 -1.65
N ASP A 157 -5.15 -14.75 -0.38
CA ASP A 157 -6.49 -14.73 0.19
C ASP A 157 -7.10 -13.32 0.20
N LYS A 158 -6.29 -12.29 0.49
CA LYS A 158 -6.72 -10.89 0.42
C LYS A 158 -6.94 -10.44 -1.01
N VAL A 159 -6.02 -10.80 -1.91
CA VAL A 159 -6.17 -10.49 -3.35
C VAL A 159 -7.46 -11.11 -3.90
N GLU A 160 -7.79 -12.34 -3.51
CA GLU A 160 -9.05 -12.97 -3.92
C GLU A 160 -10.28 -12.17 -3.45
N GLN A 161 -10.26 -11.67 -2.20
CA GLN A 161 -11.34 -10.85 -1.67
C GLN A 161 -11.46 -9.50 -2.42
N ILE A 162 -10.32 -8.84 -2.66
CA ILE A 162 -10.26 -7.55 -3.36
C ILE A 162 -10.75 -7.70 -4.81
N ASN A 163 -10.39 -8.78 -5.48
CA ASN A 163 -10.76 -9.03 -6.88
C ASN A 163 -12.27 -9.09 -7.12
N ARG A 164 -13.07 -9.38 -6.09
CA ARG A 164 -14.55 -9.37 -6.18
C ARG A 164 -15.13 -7.98 -6.43
N TYR A 165 -14.36 -6.93 -6.15
CA TYR A 165 -14.76 -5.52 -6.29
C TYR A 165 -14.06 -4.79 -7.42
N ILE A 166 -13.12 -5.45 -8.11
CA ILE A 166 -12.42 -4.83 -9.23
C ILE A 166 -13.37 -4.69 -10.42
N ILE A 167 -13.44 -3.47 -10.94
CA ILE A 167 -14.16 -3.19 -12.18
C ILE A 167 -13.32 -3.72 -13.35
N PRO A 168 -13.86 -4.60 -14.21
CA PRO A 168 -13.14 -5.09 -15.39
C PRO A 168 -12.64 -3.93 -16.26
N TRP A 169 -11.45 -4.10 -16.86
CA TRP A 169 -10.81 -3.13 -17.73
C TRP A 169 -10.57 -1.74 -17.12
N SER A 170 -10.46 -1.66 -15.78
CA SER A 170 -10.26 -0.40 -15.07
C SER A 170 -8.92 0.28 -15.37
N VAL A 171 -7.90 -0.46 -15.83
CA VAL A 171 -6.59 0.08 -16.22
C VAL A 171 -6.57 0.29 -17.72
N ASN A 172 -6.23 1.52 -18.16
CA ASN A 172 -6.20 1.85 -19.59
C ASN A 172 -4.99 1.20 -20.30
N ALA A 173 -5.14 0.92 -21.59
CA ALA A 173 -4.15 0.20 -22.38
C ALA A 173 -2.79 0.93 -22.46
N ILE A 174 -2.79 2.27 -22.52
CA ILE A 174 -1.56 3.08 -22.58
C ILE A 174 -0.78 2.94 -21.26
N ALA A 175 -1.47 2.95 -20.12
CA ALA A 175 -0.86 2.74 -18.82
C ALA A 175 -0.25 1.33 -18.69
N VAL A 176 -0.91 0.31 -19.22
CA VAL A 176 -0.39 -1.06 -19.24
C VAL A 176 0.90 -1.16 -20.06
N GLU A 177 0.92 -0.61 -21.27
CA GLU A 177 2.11 -0.65 -22.13
C GLU A 177 3.26 0.19 -21.54
N ALA A 178 2.98 1.38 -21.01
CA ALA A 178 3.98 2.18 -20.31
C ALA A 178 4.55 1.45 -19.09
N GLY A 179 3.70 0.81 -18.28
CA GLY A 179 4.13 0.02 -17.13
C GLY A 179 5.03 -1.15 -17.53
N LYS A 180 4.68 -1.89 -18.56
CA LYS A 180 5.51 -2.97 -19.11
C LYS A 180 6.87 -2.43 -19.54
N TYR A 181 6.89 -1.32 -20.28
CA TYR A 181 8.12 -0.71 -20.77
C TYR A 181 9.04 -0.31 -19.61
N ILE A 182 8.52 0.40 -18.61
CA ILE A 182 9.25 0.84 -17.42
C ILE A 182 9.85 -0.36 -16.66
N LEU A 183 9.07 -1.41 -16.44
CA LEU A 183 9.52 -2.59 -15.70
C LEU A 183 10.57 -3.42 -16.46
N THR A 184 10.61 -3.32 -17.78
CA THR A 184 11.60 -4.02 -18.61
C THR A 184 12.86 -3.20 -18.88
N HIS A 185 12.84 -1.89 -18.60
CA HIS A 185 13.97 -0.96 -18.82
C HIS A 185 14.27 -0.13 -17.57
N PRO A 186 14.54 -0.76 -16.41
CA PRO A 186 14.73 -0.04 -15.16
C PRO A 186 15.91 0.92 -15.18
N GLU A 187 16.95 0.63 -15.96
CA GLU A 187 18.17 1.44 -16.09
C GLU A 187 17.96 2.82 -16.72
N GLN A 188 16.83 3.05 -17.39
CA GLN A 188 16.55 4.33 -18.05
C GLN A 188 15.94 5.37 -17.13
N TYR A 189 15.63 5.01 -15.88
CA TYR A 189 14.81 5.81 -14.96
C TYR A 189 15.41 5.96 -13.57
N ILE A 190 16.70 5.71 -13.43
CA ILE A 190 17.46 5.86 -12.18
C ILE A 190 18.28 7.15 -12.22
#